data_628ee26ac3ecfb74ee2e6964d75444f0
#
_entry.id   628ee26ac3ecfb74ee2e6964d75444f0
#
_cell.length_a   1.000
_cell.length_b   1.000
_cell.length_c   1.000
_cell.angle_alpha   90.00
_cell.angle_beta   90.00
_cell.angle_gamma   90.00
#
_symmetry.space_group_name_H-M   'P 1'
#
loop_
_entity.id
_entity.type
_entity.pdbx_description
1 polymer ?
#
loop_
_entity_poly.entity_id
_entity_poly.type
_entity_poly.pdbx_seq_one_letter_code
_entity_poly.pdbx_strand_id
1 'polypeptide(L)'
;MKLNVETAVLVLQVMKNFKILIFFLCCISPLQAITIREKVKLNGEISKVTSFLYKNEYDKAKNILLNIKSSYPVSEYNIIADYFLAQIGYSTREFYTALYYIDLAKEQINDKRLSSSYKEKIQMLTALLYYETGLIAEAEIEFQKLLGCENPNFAETARLYLGLSAHEKKDSDNAKYYLFNINPKLLSSKDKEIYKYLMNFVSWSKIETNQIGYGDPNICTLYAQNDTIFIGLWNGGLIRYNYILDEYQFFRQPTLPSDEVRAIYEAQNNLWIGTNNGIVKLNKRDDTFTTVSGFENMRITSIYSDNINVYIGTLGNGCIIYNLDSEEYSQILDNNNISTMKRFQNKILIATYNAKLYSFDINNKTLKEENIIKKNRHVIKEIQTNTDENMICFATYGGGIFLYNNDTKKTKNYNQKNYPEIQNDYFMTIAENKNIFYCGSLGNGIYSLDNEELHKFQVSDFYIGNDIQKILYHCGYLFIATLGEGVLVKKMTNN
;
A
#
# COMPACT_ATOMS: atom_id res chain seq x y z
N MET A 1 -3.11 19.36 -26.64
CA MET A 1 -2.36 20.08 -27.68
C MET A 1 -1.08 20.59 -27.01
N LYS A 2 0.04 19.83 -27.11
CA LYS A 2 1.32 20.21 -26.51
C LYS A 2 1.92 21.35 -27.33
N LEU A 3 1.92 22.57 -26.80
CA LEU A 3 2.70 23.65 -27.39
C LEU A 3 4.19 23.39 -27.11
N ASN A 4 5.00 23.59 -28.15
CA ASN A 4 6.44 23.33 -28.17
C ASN A 4 7.14 24.24 -27.15
N VAL A 5 8.05 23.67 -26.35
CA VAL A 5 8.82 24.35 -25.28
C VAL A 5 9.56 25.60 -25.84
N GLU A 6 9.99 25.57 -27.10
CA GLU A 6 10.63 26.70 -27.79
C GLU A 6 9.73 27.94 -27.92
N THR A 7 8.41 27.71 -28.11
CA THR A 7 7.45 28.85 -28.22
C THR A 7 7.23 29.52 -26.86
N ALA A 8 7.23 28.75 -25.77
CA ALA A 8 7.10 29.30 -24.42
C ALA A 8 8.34 30.12 -24.00
N VAL A 9 9.54 29.66 -24.37
CA VAL A 9 10.81 30.34 -24.11
C VAL A 9 10.88 31.66 -24.92
N LEU A 10 10.41 31.64 -26.16
CA LEU A 10 10.40 32.86 -27.02
C LEU A 10 9.43 33.91 -26.47
N VAL A 11 8.25 33.55 -26.01
CA VAL A 11 7.28 34.46 -25.38
C VAL A 11 7.84 35.07 -24.09
N LEU A 12 8.52 34.26 -23.25
CA LEU A 12 9.20 34.75 -22.04
C LEU A 12 10.34 35.75 -22.37
N GLN A 13 11.08 35.48 -23.45
CA GLN A 13 12.18 36.38 -23.87
C GLN A 13 11.70 37.68 -24.44
N VAL A 14 10.59 37.70 -25.19
CA VAL A 14 9.93 38.92 -25.69
C VAL A 14 9.36 39.74 -24.52
N MET A 15 8.75 39.08 -23.54
CA MET A 15 8.23 39.75 -22.34
C MET A 15 9.34 40.34 -21.46
N LYS A 16 10.51 39.68 -21.40
CA LYS A 16 11.70 40.19 -20.70
C LYS A 16 12.24 41.51 -21.32
N ASN A 17 12.23 41.62 -22.62
CA ASN A 17 12.66 42.85 -23.33
C ASN A 17 11.66 44.01 -23.17
N PHE A 18 10.36 43.72 -22.99
CA PHE A 18 9.35 44.76 -22.69
C PHE A 18 9.52 45.31 -21.26
N LYS A 19 10.05 44.55 -20.30
CA LYS A 19 10.34 45.01 -18.93
C LYS A 19 11.39 46.12 -18.87
N ILE A 20 12.37 46.12 -19.76
CA ILE A 20 13.46 47.11 -19.78
C ILE A 20 12.93 48.49 -20.20
N LEU A 21 11.90 48.53 -21.02
CA LEU A 21 11.31 49.81 -21.50
C LEU A 21 10.41 50.47 -20.44
N ILE A 22 9.71 49.68 -19.60
CA ILE A 22 8.84 50.19 -18.52
C ILE A 22 9.66 50.68 -17.32
N PHE A 23 10.84 50.08 -17.05
CA PHE A 23 11.69 50.45 -15.93
C PHE A 23 12.27 51.89 -16.06
N PHE A 24 12.47 52.39 -17.27
CA PHE A 24 12.97 53.75 -17.51
C PHE A 24 11.91 54.86 -17.37
N LEU A 25 10.64 54.53 -17.38
CA LEU A 25 9.54 55.53 -17.26
C LEU A 25 9.04 55.75 -15.82
N CYS A 26 9.45 54.90 -14.85
CA CYS A 26 9.00 54.98 -13.46
C CYS A 26 9.98 55.65 -12.49
N CYS A 27 11.09 56.23 -12.95
CA CYS A 27 12.15 56.73 -12.07
C CYS A 27 12.01 58.16 -11.56
N ILE A 28 10.81 58.77 -11.56
CA ILE A 28 10.62 60.10 -10.96
C ILE A 28 9.33 60.13 -10.15
N SER A 29 9.31 59.54 -8.99
CA SER A 29 8.46 59.97 -7.89
C SER A 29 9.14 59.60 -6.55
N PRO A 30 9.09 60.50 -5.53
CA PRO A 30 9.71 60.21 -4.24
C PRO A 30 9.05 59.00 -3.60
N LEU A 31 9.86 58.04 -3.12
CA LEU A 31 9.43 56.91 -2.32
C LEU A 31 8.67 57.42 -1.10
N GLN A 32 7.36 57.58 -1.18
CA GLN A 32 6.53 57.86 -0.02
C GLN A 32 6.35 56.57 0.77
N ALA A 33 6.91 56.52 1.98
CA ALA A 33 6.64 55.45 2.92
C ALA A 33 5.14 55.39 3.25
N ILE A 34 4.51 54.22 3.11
CA ILE A 34 3.08 54.02 3.39
C ILE A 34 2.82 54.35 4.86
N THR A 35 1.87 55.23 5.13
CA THR A 35 1.45 55.60 6.47
C THR A 35 0.71 54.44 7.17
N ILE A 36 0.69 54.41 8.51
CA ILE A 36 -0.07 53.41 9.28
C ILE A 36 -1.55 53.38 8.86
N ARG A 37 -2.15 54.53 8.61
CA ARG A 37 -3.55 54.63 8.16
C ARG A 37 -3.77 53.99 6.78
N GLU A 38 -2.85 54.17 5.87
CA GLU A 38 -2.89 53.50 4.56
C GLU A 38 -2.68 52.01 4.67
N LYS A 39 -1.79 51.54 5.55
CA LYS A 39 -1.63 50.09 5.82
C LYS A 39 -2.91 49.45 6.33
N VAL A 40 -3.61 50.08 7.27
CA VAL A 40 -4.92 49.60 7.76
C VAL A 40 -5.95 49.54 6.62
N LYS A 41 -6.00 50.55 5.78
CA LYS A 41 -6.89 50.57 4.61
C LYS A 41 -6.55 49.44 3.63
N LEU A 42 -5.28 49.29 3.27
CA LEU A 42 -4.82 48.26 2.33
C LEU A 42 -5.04 46.84 2.87
N ASN A 43 -4.83 46.59 4.14
CA ASN A 43 -5.18 45.31 4.78
C ASN A 43 -6.68 45.01 4.68
N GLY A 44 -7.54 46.05 4.81
CA GLY A 44 -8.97 45.92 4.60
C GLY A 44 -9.32 45.57 3.15
N GLU A 45 -8.63 46.19 2.18
CA GLU A 45 -8.84 45.85 0.75
C GLU A 45 -8.38 44.40 0.44
N ILE A 46 -7.24 43.98 0.96
CA ILE A 46 -6.78 42.58 0.83
C ILE A 46 -7.78 41.60 1.46
N SER A 47 -8.36 41.92 2.61
CA SER A 47 -9.41 41.09 3.22
C SER A 47 -10.65 40.97 2.34
N LYS A 48 -11.05 42.07 1.63
CA LYS A 48 -12.14 42.01 0.63
C LYS A 48 -11.76 41.12 -0.55
N VAL A 49 -10.54 41.22 -1.05
CA VAL A 49 -10.02 40.36 -2.12
C VAL A 49 -10.16 38.89 -1.73
N THR A 50 -9.70 38.52 -0.54
CA THR A 50 -9.83 37.14 -0.04
C THR A 50 -11.29 36.67 0.03
N SER A 51 -12.20 37.53 0.49
CA SER A 51 -13.64 37.25 0.49
C SER A 51 -14.22 37.03 -0.91
N PHE A 52 -13.82 37.87 -1.89
CA PHE A 52 -14.27 37.72 -3.28
C PHE A 52 -13.72 36.46 -3.93
N LEU A 53 -12.46 36.08 -3.66
CA LEU A 53 -11.87 34.83 -4.13
C LEU A 53 -12.64 33.62 -3.60
N TYR A 54 -12.98 33.61 -2.32
CA TYR A 54 -13.80 32.55 -1.72
C TYR A 54 -15.16 32.39 -2.38
N LYS A 55 -15.76 33.52 -2.89
CA LYS A 55 -17.04 33.53 -3.59
C LYS A 55 -16.91 33.35 -5.12
N ASN A 56 -15.70 33.14 -5.64
CA ASN A 56 -15.38 33.09 -7.07
C ASN A 56 -15.73 34.38 -7.84
N GLU A 57 -15.79 35.53 -7.14
CA GLU A 57 -16.06 36.86 -7.72
C GLU A 57 -14.76 37.49 -8.22
N TYR A 58 -14.10 36.86 -9.19
CA TYR A 58 -12.74 37.16 -9.62
C TYR A 58 -12.60 38.59 -10.19
N ASP A 59 -13.57 39.09 -10.93
CA ASP A 59 -13.51 40.44 -11.52
C ASP A 59 -13.48 41.52 -10.45
N LYS A 60 -14.28 41.38 -9.37
CA LYS A 60 -14.27 42.34 -8.26
C LYS A 60 -12.91 42.32 -7.53
N ALA A 61 -12.34 41.13 -7.30
CA ALA A 61 -11.02 40.99 -6.72
C ALA A 61 -9.94 41.63 -7.62
N LYS A 62 -9.99 41.36 -8.94
CA LYS A 62 -9.04 41.89 -9.93
C LYS A 62 -9.02 43.40 -9.97
N ASN A 63 -10.18 44.03 -9.94
CA ASN A 63 -10.30 45.51 -9.94
C ASN A 63 -9.62 46.14 -8.71
N ILE A 64 -9.82 45.57 -7.51
CA ILE A 64 -9.14 46.05 -6.29
C ILE A 64 -7.63 45.91 -6.42
N LEU A 65 -7.17 44.73 -6.88
CA LEU A 65 -5.74 44.42 -7.00
C LEU A 65 -5.05 45.36 -8.02
N LEU A 66 -5.64 45.59 -9.15
CA LEU A 66 -5.12 46.54 -10.17
C LEU A 66 -5.07 47.98 -9.64
N ASN A 67 -6.06 48.39 -8.84
CA ASN A 67 -6.03 49.70 -8.19
C ASN A 67 -4.90 49.78 -7.13
N ILE A 68 -4.66 48.74 -6.36
CA ILE A 68 -3.51 48.69 -5.44
C ILE A 68 -2.19 48.81 -6.21
N LYS A 69 -2.04 48.11 -7.33
CA LYS A 69 -0.83 48.16 -8.15
C LYS A 69 -0.57 49.54 -8.74
N SER A 70 -1.59 50.23 -9.21
CA SER A 70 -1.45 51.56 -9.77
C SER A 70 -1.16 52.62 -8.71
N SER A 71 -1.79 52.50 -7.52
CA SER A 71 -1.68 53.50 -6.46
C SER A 71 -0.43 53.34 -5.59
N TYR A 72 0.08 52.10 -5.45
CA TYR A 72 1.18 51.74 -4.54
C TYR A 72 2.24 50.86 -5.22
N PRO A 73 2.85 51.30 -6.33
CA PRO A 73 3.71 50.45 -7.18
C PRO A 73 4.99 49.94 -6.49
N VAL A 74 5.46 50.62 -5.44
CA VAL A 74 6.71 50.29 -4.73
C VAL A 74 6.45 49.85 -3.28
N SER A 75 5.42 49.03 -3.08
CA SER A 75 5.04 48.57 -1.75
C SER A 75 4.97 47.07 -1.65
N GLU A 76 5.02 46.54 -0.42
CA GLU A 76 4.73 45.13 -0.14
C GLU A 76 3.33 44.71 -0.65
N TYR A 77 2.38 45.64 -0.71
CA TYR A 77 1.02 45.42 -1.23
C TYR A 77 0.98 45.22 -2.74
N ASN A 78 1.93 45.80 -3.48
CA ASN A 78 2.08 45.52 -4.90
C ASN A 78 2.49 44.08 -5.14
N ILE A 79 3.43 43.56 -4.34
CA ILE A 79 3.86 42.14 -4.39
C ILE A 79 2.70 41.19 -4.01
N ILE A 80 1.94 41.55 -2.95
CA ILE A 80 0.74 40.83 -2.54
C ILE A 80 -0.33 40.84 -3.63
N ALA A 81 -0.51 41.98 -4.33
CA ALA A 81 -1.44 42.07 -5.43
C ALA A 81 -1.04 41.19 -6.62
N ASP A 82 0.24 41.12 -6.94
CA ASP A 82 0.76 40.20 -7.97
C ASP A 82 0.51 38.72 -7.58
N TYR A 83 0.75 38.34 -6.33
CA TYR A 83 0.41 37.02 -5.85
C TYR A 83 -1.08 36.66 -6.02
N PHE A 84 -1.99 37.57 -5.64
CA PHE A 84 -3.42 37.31 -5.77
C PHE A 84 -3.90 37.32 -7.24
N LEU A 85 -3.33 38.16 -8.10
CA LEU A 85 -3.60 38.11 -9.54
C LEU A 85 -3.13 36.79 -10.16
N ALA A 86 -1.96 36.28 -9.73
CA ALA A 86 -1.50 34.96 -10.12
C ALA A 86 -2.44 33.85 -9.61
N GLN A 87 -2.92 33.95 -8.37
CA GLN A 87 -3.88 33.01 -7.81
C GLN A 87 -5.21 32.99 -8.58
N ILE A 88 -5.70 34.13 -9.02
CA ILE A 88 -6.88 34.22 -9.90
C ILE A 88 -6.61 33.51 -11.22
N GLY A 89 -5.50 33.79 -11.89
CA GLY A 89 -5.13 33.14 -13.15
C GLY A 89 -4.95 31.63 -12.99
N TYR A 90 -4.40 31.15 -11.86
CA TYR A 90 -4.33 29.71 -11.54
C TYR A 90 -5.73 29.10 -11.39
N SER A 91 -6.64 29.76 -10.66
CA SER A 91 -8.01 29.29 -10.44
C SER A 91 -8.86 29.28 -11.70
N THR A 92 -8.64 30.25 -12.62
CA THR A 92 -9.33 30.35 -13.92
C THR A 92 -8.65 29.56 -15.03
N ARG A 93 -7.53 28.87 -14.74
CA ARG A 93 -6.66 28.16 -15.69
C ARG A 93 -6.01 29.05 -16.75
N GLU A 94 -5.89 30.31 -16.49
CA GLU A 94 -5.14 31.26 -17.30
C GLU A 94 -3.65 31.25 -16.93
N PHE A 95 -3.00 30.06 -17.11
CA PHE A 95 -1.67 29.79 -16.54
C PHE A 95 -0.58 30.74 -17.00
N TYR A 96 -0.61 31.24 -18.22
CA TYR A 96 0.37 32.23 -18.71
C TYR A 96 0.21 33.59 -18.03
N THR A 97 -1.03 34.03 -17.81
CA THR A 97 -1.31 35.24 -17.04
C THR A 97 -0.87 35.08 -15.59
N ALA A 98 -1.12 33.90 -15.01
CA ALA A 98 -0.69 33.57 -13.66
C ALA A 98 0.84 33.56 -13.53
N LEU A 99 1.56 32.96 -14.48
CA LEU A 99 3.03 32.97 -14.53
C LEU A 99 3.59 34.41 -14.59
N TYR A 100 3.03 35.24 -15.42
CA TYR A 100 3.46 36.64 -15.50
C TYR A 100 3.41 37.34 -14.14
N TYR A 101 2.29 37.24 -13.43
CA TYR A 101 2.14 37.90 -12.14
C TYR A 101 2.97 37.19 -11.02
N ILE A 102 3.07 35.88 -11.03
CA ILE A 102 3.86 35.21 -10.00
C ILE A 102 5.36 35.46 -10.15
N ASP A 103 5.86 35.60 -11.38
CA ASP A 103 7.26 35.98 -11.63
C ASP A 103 7.55 37.38 -11.11
N LEU A 104 6.62 38.35 -11.29
CA LEU A 104 6.75 39.68 -10.70
C LEU A 104 6.83 39.63 -9.17
N ALA A 105 6.01 38.80 -8.54
CA ALA A 105 6.02 38.65 -7.09
C ALA A 105 7.30 37.94 -6.63
N LYS A 106 7.75 36.91 -7.37
CA LYS A 106 8.95 36.13 -7.06
C LYS A 106 10.23 36.95 -7.17
N GLU A 107 10.35 37.85 -8.15
CA GLU A 107 11.52 38.76 -8.27
C GLU A 107 11.71 39.60 -7.01
N GLN A 108 10.63 39.90 -6.28
CA GLN A 108 10.60 40.75 -5.09
C GLN A 108 10.41 39.94 -3.78
N ILE A 109 10.51 38.59 -3.80
CA ILE A 109 10.24 37.73 -2.64
C ILE A 109 11.14 38.03 -1.44
N ASN A 110 12.33 38.54 -1.66
CA ASN A 110 13.30 38.90 -0.63
C ASN A 110 13.05 40.29 0.02
N ASP A 111 11.98 40.99 -0.38
CA ASP A 111 11.62 42.24 0.27
C ASP A 111 11.41 42.01 1.79
N LYS A 112 12.12 42.81 2.60
CA LYS A 112 12.07 42.72 4.07
C LYS A 112 10.72 43.10 4.65
N ARG A 113 9.89 43.83 3.92
CA ARG A 113 8.54 44.21 4.33
C ARG A 113 7.52 43.09 4.14
N LEU A 114 7.82 42.10 3.28
CA LEU A 114 6.95 40.96 3.03
C LEU A 114 7.06 39.94 4.15
N SER A 115 5.92 39.51 4.70
CA SER A 115 5.90 38.49 5.77
C SER A 115 6.33 37.13 5.27
N SER A 116 6.87 36.28 6.18
CA SER A 116 7.22 34.87 5.90
C SER A 116 6.06 34.13 5.25
N SER A 117 4.86 34.28 5.77
CA SER A 117 3.64 33.63 5.25
C SER A 117 3.36 33.97 3.78
N TYR A 118 3.56 35.21 3.35
CA TYR A 118 3.39 35.56 1.93
C TYR A 118 4.53 35.05 1.05
N LYS A 119 5.75 35.01 1.57
CA LYS A 119 6.88 34.39 0.85
C LYS A 119 6.62 32.92 0.55
N GLU A 120 6.16 32.15 1.54
CA GLU A 120 5.79 30.76 1.37
C GLU A 120 4.63 30.56 0.40
N LYS A 121 3.60 31.42 0.46
CA LYS A 121 2.46 31.41 -0.48
C LYS A 121 2.89 31.67 -1.92
N ILE A 122 3.75 32.67 -2.14
CA ILE A 122 4.31 32.98 -3.46
C ILE A 122 5.11 31.79 -3.96
N GLN A 123 5.96 31.22 -3.13
CA GLN A 123 6.79 30.08 -3.50
C GLN A 123 5.96 28.85 -3.84
N MET A 124 4.92 28.54 -3.05
CA MET A 124 4.01 27.43 -3.32
C MET A 124 3.27 27.62 -4.65
N LEU A 125 2.70 28.80 -4.89
CA LEU A 125 1.99 29.06 -6.14
C LEU A 125 2.93 29.05 -7.34
N THR A 126 4.17 29.51 -7.18
CA THR A 126 5.22 29.41 -8.21
C THR A 126 5.49 27.94 -8.55
N ALA A 127 5.71 27.09 -7.54
CA ALA A 127 5.97 25.67 -7.74
C ALA A 127 4.81 24.97 -8.47
N LEU A 128 3.57 25.23 -8.04
CA LEU A 128 2.37 24.67 -8.67
C LEU A 128 2.20 25.14 -10.13
N LEU A 129 2.43 26.43 -10.41
CA LEU A 129 2.34 26.96 -11.77
C LEU A 129 3.41 26.39 -12.69
N TYR A 130 4.64 26.23 -12.21
CA TYR A 130 5.70 25.58 -12.97
C TYR A 130 5.35 24.13 -13.27
N TYR A 131 4.78 23.42 -12.31
CA TYR A 131 4.35 22.04 -12.52
C TYR A 131 3.23 21.96 -13.57
N GLU A 132 2.15 22.75 -13.44
CA GLU A 132 1.00 22.75 -14.36
C GLU A 132 1.38 23.19 -15.79
N THR A 133 2.45 23.96 -15.93
CA THR A 133 2.95 24.42 -17.24
C THR A 133 4.04 23.54 -17.83
N GLY A 134 4.41 22.43 -17.15
CA GLY A 134 5.39 21.47 -17.64
C GLY A 134 6.86 21.86 -17.39
N LEU A 135 7.12 22.92 -16.61
CA LEU A 135 8.45 23.31 -16.14
C LEU A 135 8.82 22.50 -14.90
N ILE A 136 8.93 21.18 -15.09
CA ILE A 136 9.00 20.22 -13.97
C ILE A 136 10.28 20.40 -13.16
N ALA A 137 11.43 20.64 -13.80
CA ALA A 137 12.70 20.82 -13.09
C ALA A 137 12.71 22.07 -12.19
N GLU A 138 12.13 23.17 -12.69
CA GLU A 138 11.97 24.41 -11.95
C GLU A 138 10.95 24.24 -10.81
N ALA A 139 9.87 23.50 -11.03
CA ALA A 139 8.88 23.18 -10.01
C ALA A 139 9.51 22.38 -8.86
N GLU A 140 10.32 21.37 -9.16
CA GLU A 140 11.02 20.57 -8.15
C GLU A 140 11.93 21.42 -7.26
N ILE A 141 12.68 22.35 -7.85
CA ILE A 141 13.53 23.28 -7.09
C ILE A 141 12.71 24.12 -6.11
N GLU A 142 11.55 24.61 -6.53
CA GLU A 142 10.68 25.41 -5.66
C GLU A 142 10.00 24.53 -4.58
N PHE A 143 9.56 23.32 -4.91
CA PHE A 143 9.01 22.39 -3.93
C PHE A 143 10.07 21.96 -2.89
N GLN A 144 11.32 21.72 -3.29
CA GLN A 144 12.38 21.37 -2.34
C GLN A 144 12.61 22.46 -1.29
N LYS A 145 12.55 23.74 -1.67
CA LYS A 145 12.67 24.85 -0.71
C LYS A 145 11.52 24.87 0.30
N LEU A 146 10.35 24.34 -0.04
CA LEU A 146 9.17 24.31 0.81
C LEU A 146 9.17 23.14 1.83
N LEU A 147 10.09 22.18 1.72
CA LEU A 147 10.17 21.06 2.68
C LEU A 147 10.47 21.51 4.12
N GLY A 148 11.13 22.65 4.28
CA GLY A 148 11.47 23.24 5.58
C GLY A 148 10.68 24.51 5.93
N CYS A 149 9.57 24.79 5.26
CA CYS A 149 8.77 26.00 5.52
C CYS A 149 7.97 25.89 6.85
N GLU A 150 7.53 27.02 7.37
CA GLU A 150 6.77 27.08 8.64
C GLU A 150 5.37 26.51 8.49
N ASN A 151 4.78 26.59 7.30
CA ASN A 151 3.44 26.04 7.04
C ASN A 151 3.51 24.53 6.75
N PRO A 152 3.07 23.65 7.67
CA PRO A 152 3.17 22.21 7.48
C PRO A 152 2.33 21.70 6.30
N ASN A 153 1.20 22.36 5.96
CA ASN A 153 0.40 21.95 4.81
C ASN A 153 1.17 22.15 3.50
N PHE A 154 1.97 23.22 3.40
CA PHE A 154 2.80 23.45 2.22
C PHE A 154 3.95 22.47 2.11
N ALA A 155 4.57 22.09 3.25
CA ALA A 155 5.60 21.07 3.27
C ALA A 155 5.06 19.71 2.78
N GLU A 156 3.86 19.32 3.21
CA GLU A 156 3.25 18.06 2.78
C GLU A 156 2.80 18.09 1.32
N THR A 157 2.23 19.21 0.85
CA THR A 157 1.92 19.38 -0.58
C THR A 157 3.20 19.34 -1.43
N ALA A 158 4.29 19.96 -0.98
CA ALA A 158 5.57 19.91 -1.68
C ALA A 158 6.12 18.47 -1.76
N ARG A 159 6.06 17.68 -0.67
CA ARG A 159 6.42 16.26 -0.69
C ARG A 159 5.58 15.48 -1.71
N LEU A 160 4.27 15.74 -1.75
CA LEU A 160 3.37 15.06 -2.68
C LEU A 160 3.78 15.29 -4.14
N TYR A 161 4.02 16.55 -4.52
CA TYR A 161 4.38 16.87 -5.90
C TYR A 161 5.80 16.42 -6.26
N LEU A 162 6.75 16.40 -5.31
CA LEU A 162 8.06 15.78 -5.51
C LEU A 162 7.94 14.26 -5.70
N GLY A 163 7.08 13.60 -4.92
CA GLY A 163 6.77 12.17 -5.09
C GLY A 163 6.10 11.87 -6.42
N LEU A 164 5.17 12.73 -6.86
CA LEU A 164 4.50 12.61 -8.17
C LEU A 164 5.51 12.77 -9.32
N SER A 165 6.36 13.77 -9.25
CA SER A 165 7.40 14.00 -10.27
C SER A 165 8.40 12.84 -10.34
N ALA A 166 8.82 12.29 -9.20
CA ALA A 166 9.68 11.11 -9.16
C ALA A 166 8.97 9.89 -9.78
N HIS A 167 7.69 9.69 -9.49
CA HIS A 167 6.88 8.63 -10.10
C HIS A 167 6.80 8.77 -11.63
N GLU A 168 6.53 9.96 -12.15
CA GLU A 168 6.49 10.22 -13.59
C GLU A 168 7.83 9.96 -14.29
N LYS A 169 8.94 10.20 -13.59
CA LYS A 169 10.30 9.88 -14.04
C LYS A 169 10.67 8.41 -13.88
N LYS A 170 9.78 7.58 -13.33
CA LYS A 170 10.01 6.17 -12.97
C LYS A 170 11.11 5.97 -11.92
N ASP A 171 11.38 6.97 -11.10
CA ASP A 171 12.29 6.92 -9.97
C ASP A 171 11.53 6.42 -8.73
N SER A 172 11.47 5.10 -8.61
CA SER A 172 10.70 4.43 -7.55
C SER A 172 11.20 4.76 -6.16
N ASP A 173 12.50 4.92 -5.97
CA ASP A 173 13.09 5.11 -4.64
C ASP A 173 12.81 6.52 -4.12
N ASN A 174 12.99 7.53 -4.94
CA ASN A 174 12.62 8.89 -4.58
C ASN A 174 11.10 9.06 -4.44
N ALA A 175 10.29 8.41 -5.28
CA ALA A 175 8.84 8.41 -5.12
C ALA A 175 8.42 7.85 -3.76
N LYS A 176 8.96 6.68 -3.36
CA LYS A 176 8.75 6.08 -2.02
C LYS A 176 9.23 7.00 -0.90
N TYR A 177 10.44 7.55 -1.04
CA TYR A 177 11.02 8.44 -0.04
C TYR A 177 10.11 9.62 0.29
N TYR A 178 9.60 10.32 -0.71
CA TYR A 178 8.71 11.44 -0.48
C TYR A 178 7.34 11.00 0.03
N LEU A 179 6.69 10.04 -0.63
CA LEU A 179 5.30 9.66 -0.35
C LEU A 179 5.10 8.98 1.00
N PHE A 180 6.04 8.14 1.46
CA PHE A 180 5.93 7.49 2.77
C PHE A 180 6.14 8.44 3.95
N ASN A 181 6.71 9.62 3.73
CA ASN A 181 6.93 10.65 4.74
C ASN A 181 5.82 11.70 4.78
N ILE A 182 4.71 11.53 4.05
CA ILE A 182 3.58 12.46 4.05
C ILE A 182 2.64 12.18 5.23
N ASN A 183 2.22 13.25 5.91
CA ASN A 183 1.06 13.22 6.79
C ASN A 183 -0.21 13.58 5.99
N PRO A 184 -1.03 12.59 5.59
CA PRO A 184 -2.17 12.85 4.69
C PRO A 184 -3.27 13.69 5.33
N LYS A 185 -3.28 13.88 6.66
CA LYS A 185 -4.24 14.77 7.34
C LYS A 185 -4.05 16.23 6.98
N LEU A 186 -2.83 16.62 6.62
CA LEU A 186 -2.44 17.99 6.28
C LEU A 186 -2.62 18.32 4.78
N LEU A 187 -2.94 17.34 3.96
CA LEU A 187 -3.21 17.53 2.53
C LEU A 187 -4.63 18.10 2.30
N SER A 188 -4.78 18.88 1.22
CA SER A 188 -6.09 19.30 0.70
C SER A 188 -6.90 18.08 0.22
N SER A 189 -8.22 18.23 0.05
CA SER A 189 -9.06 17.13 -0.48
C SER A 189 -8.59 16.67 -1.87
N LYS A 190 -8.20 17.58 -2.77
CA LYS A 190 -7.65 17.27 -4.09
C LYS A 190 -6.33 16.51 -3.96
N ASP A 191 -5.42 16.98 -3.11
CA ASP A 191 -4.10 16.36 -2.94
C ASP A 191 -4.19 14.99 -2.29
N LYS A 192 -5.19 14.74 -1.42
CA LYS A 192 -5.47 13.42 -0.86
C LYS A 192 -5.81 12.38 -1.94
N GLU A 193 -6.55 12.76 -2.96
CA GLU A 193 -6.87 11.84 -4.07
C GLU A 193 -5.61 11.50 -4.89
N ILE A 194 -4.77 12.49 -5.17
CA ILE A 194 -3.47 12.28 -5.84
C ILE A 194 -2.59 11.36 -4.97
N TYR A 195 -2.51 11.61 -3.66
CA TYR A 195 -1.75 10.80 -2.72
C TYR A 195 -2.22 9.35 -2.69
N LYS A 196 -3.54 9.11 -2.59
CA LYS A 196 -4.12 7.75 -2.63
C LYS A 196 -3.77 7.03 -3.92
N TYR A 197 -3.91 7.71 -5.06
CA TYR A 197 -3.55 7.16 -6.35
C TYR A 197 -2.08 6.72 -6.38
N LEU A 198 -1.14 7.60 -6.03
CA LEU A 198 0.28 7.31 -6.02
C LEU A 198 0.66 6.20 -5.03
N MET A 199 0.05 6.19 -3.84
CA MET A 199 0.30 5.15 -2.84
C MET A 199 -0.12 3.76 -3.32
N ASN A 200 -1.09 3.64 -4.22
CA ASN A 200 -1.39 2.37 -4.84
C ASN A 200 -0.21 1.82 -5.67
N PHE A 201 0.57 2.67 -6.33
CA PHE A 201 1.75 2.24 -7.11
C PHE A 201 2.96 2.00 -6.23
N VAL A 202 3.36 2.98 -5.42
CA VAL A 202 4.62 2.91 -4.65
C VAL A 202 4.56 1.96 -3.45
N SER A 203 3.38 1.59 -2.96
CA SER A 203 3.23 0.62 -1.87
C SER A 203 3.45 -0.82 -2.30
N TRP A 204 3.62 -1.08 -3.59
CA TRP A 204 3.90 -2.40 -4.12
C TRP A 204 5.39 -2.59 -4.39
N SER A 205 5.87 -3.78 -4.07
CA SER A 205 7.17 -4.31 -4.50
C SER A 205 7.02 -5.78 -4.87
N LYS A 206 8.04 -6.38 -5.47
CA LYS A 206 8.02 -7.77 -5.91
C LYS A 206 9.29 -8.47 -5.45
N ILE A 207 9.13 -9.65 -4.88
CA ILE A 207 10.23 -10.58 -4.61
C ILE A 207 10.30 -11.53 -5.80
N GLU A 208 11.33 -11.41 -6.60
CA GLU A 208 11.55 -12.20 -7.83
C GLU A 208 12.14 -13.56 -7.45
N THR A 209 11.32 -14.58 -7.34
CA THR A 209 11.82 -15.94 -7.05
C THR A 209 12.56 -16.59 -8.22
N ASN A 210 12.35 -16.11 -9.45
CA ASN A 210 12.95 -16.64 -10.68
C ASN A 210 14.37 -16.14 -10.93
N GLN A 211 14.70 -14.90 -10.54
CA GLN A 211 16.00 -14.26 -10.84
C GLN A 211 17.15 -14.85 -10.03
N ILE A 212 16.84 -15.60 -8.98
CA ILE A 212 17.80 -16.08 -8.00
C ILE A 212 18.40 -17.45 -8.41
N GLY A 213 18.27 -17.83 -9.68
CA GLY A 213 18.99 -18.99 -10.25
C GLY A 213 18.40 -20.37 -9.92
N TYR A 214 17.20 -20.44 -9.32
CA TYR A 214 16.59 -21.70 -8.88
C TYR A 214 15.31 -22.09 -9.62
N GLY A 215 14.85 -21.30 -10.54
CA GLY A 215 14.00 -21.74 -11.67
C GLY A 215 12.57 -22.20 -11.40
N ASP A 216 12.06 -22.11 -10.16
CA ASP A 216 10.64 -22.44 -9.91
C ASP A 216 9.87 -21.23 -9.39
N PRO A 217 9.00 -20.63 -10.20
CA PRO A 217 8.17 -19.51 -9.81
C PRO A 217 6.96 -19.92 -8.96
N ASN A 218 6.70 -21.23 -8.79
CA ASN A 218 5.49 -21.72 -8.15
C ASN A 218 5.67 -21.82 -6.65
N ILE A 219 4.91 -21.03 -5.92
CA ILE A 219 4.98 -20.93 -4.47
C ILE A 219 3.86 -21.75 -3.83
N CYS A 220 4.21 -22.67 -2.92
CA CYS A 220 3.26 -23.49 -2.18
C CYS A 220 2.80 -22.82 -0.90
N THR A 221 3.74 -22.20 -0.17
CA THR A 221 3.46 -21.66 1.17
C THR A 221 4.33 -20.48 1.50
N LEU A 222 3.81 -19.62 2.38
CA LEU A 222 4.50 -18.48 2.96
C LEU A 222 4.40 -18.57 4.48
N TYR A 223 5.50 -18.23 5.15
CA TYR A 223 5.55 -18.02 6.59
C TYR A 223 6.44 -16.82 6.89
N ALA A 224 6.05 -15.94 7.82
CA ALA A 224 6.85 -14.78 8.17
C ALA A 224 7.11 -14.71 9.67
N GLN A 225 8.31 -14.26 10.02
CA GLN A 225 8.73 -14.01 11.40
C GLN A 225 9.71 -12.84 11.44
N ASN A 226 9.43 -11.83 12.27
CA ASN A 226 10.20 -10.59 12.33
C ASN A 226 10.34 -9.99 10.90
N ASP A 227 11.55 -9.68 10.48
CA ASP A 227 11.86 -9.11 9.15
C ASP A 227 12.15 -10.18 8.07
N THR A 228 11.82 -11.42 8.34
CA THR A 228 12.11 -12.56 7.46
C THR A 228 10.84 -13.24 6.98
N ILE A 229 10.78 -13.50 5.68
CA ILE A 229 9.77 -14.35 5.07
C ILE A 229 10.41 -15.66 4.57
N PHE A 230 9.77 -16.77 4.87
CA PHE A 230 10.09 -18.09 4.37
C PHE A 230 9.13 -18.43 3.23
N ILE A 231 9.67 -18.75 2.06
CA ILE A 231 8.92 -19.05 0.84
C ILE A 231 9.16 -20.49 0.47
N GLY A 232 8.15 -21.33 0.61
CA GLY A 232 8.20 -22.72 0.18
C GLY A 232 7.81 -22.87 -1.27
N LEU A 233 8.65 -23.51 -2.08
CA LEU A 233 8.47 -23.67 -3.52
C LEU A 233 8.00 -25.08 -3.87
N TRP A 234 7.38 -25.23 -5.05
CA TRP A 234 6.89 -26.52 -5.54
C TRP A 234 8.02 -27.48 -5.90
N ASN A 235 9.11 -27.02 -6.52
CA ASN A 235 10.31 -27.81 -6.85
C ASN A 235 11.62 -27.04 -6.58
N GLY A 236 11.56 -25.96 -5.83
CA GLY A 236 12.68 -25.05 -5.60
C GLY A 236 13.27 -25.10 -4.19
N GLY A 237 12.67 -25.90 -3.29
CA GLY A 237 13.07 -25.94 -1.88
C GLY A 237 12.48 -24.79 -1.08
N LEU A 238 13.28 -24.23 -0.19
CA LEU A 238 12.93 -23.16 0.73
C LEU A 238 13.80 -21.93 0.48
N ILE A 239 13.18 -20.78 0.36
CA ILE A 239 13.85 -19.49 0.39
C ILE A 239 13.62 -18.85 1.76
N ARG A 240 14.69 -18.40 2.41
CA ARG A 240 14.66 -17.49 3.55
C ARG A 240 15.07 -16.11 3.05
N TYR A 241 14.18 -15.14 3.10
CA TYR A 241 14.39 -13.79 2.60
C TYR A 241 14.16 -12.74 3.70
N ASN A 242 15.20 -11.96 4.01
CA ASN A 242 15.06 -10.78 4.86
C ASN A 242 14.66 -9.58 3.99
N TYR A 243 13.42 -9.11 4.16
CA TYR A 243 12.85 -8.06 3.31
C TYR A 243 13.25 -6.62 3.72
N ILE A 244 14.01 -6.47 4.81
CA ILE A 244 14.62 -5.19 5.20
C ILE A 244 16.05 -5.08 4.66
N LEU A 245 16.83 -6.18 4.72
CA LEU A 245 18.23 -6.21 4.28
C LEU A 245 18.37 -6.62 2.80
N ASP A 246 17.30 -7.09 2.17
CA ASP A 246 17.29 -7.65 0.82
C ASP A 246 18.27 -8.84 0.66
N GLU A 247 18.31 -9.71 1.67
CA GLU A 247 19.20 -10.86 1.72
C GLU A 247 18.46 -12.17 1.56
N TYR A 248 19.02 -13.08 0.75
CA TYR A 248 18.43 -14.39 0.42
C TYR A 248 19.31 -15.53 0.88
N GLN A 249 18.67 -16.59 1.41
CA GLN A 249 19.30 -17.89 1.65
C GLN A 249 18.40 -18.98 1.07
N PHE A 250 19.03 -20.01 0.51
CA PHE A 250 18.35 -21.10 -0.20
C PHE A 250 18.67 -22.44 0.43
N PHE A 251 17.65 -23.27 0.61
CA PHE A 251 17.78 -24.62 1.17
C PHE A 251 17.08 -25.62 0.25
N ARG A 252 17.80 -26.68 -0.08
CA ARG A 252 17.35 -27.79 -0.93
C ARG A 252 17.81 -29.12 -0.39
N GLN A 253 17.49 -30.21 -1.08
CA GLN A 253 18.13 -31.50 -0.81
C GLN A 253 19.66 -31.39 -0.92
N PRO A 254 20.43 -32.05 -0.03
CA PRO A 254 19.97 -32.98 1.02
C PRO A 254 19.56 -32.34 2.36
N THR A 255 19.66 -30.99 2.50
CA THR A 255 19.26 -30.27 3.73
C THR A 255 17.76 -30.43 4.02
N LEU A 256 16.94 -30.43 2.98
CA LEU A 256 15.52 -30.74 3.07
C LEU A 256 15.26 -32.19 2.62
N PRO A 257 14.23 -32.88 3.17
CA PRO A 257 13.83 -34.21 2.73
C PRO A 257 13.30 -34.23 1.28
N SER A 258 12.77 -33.11 0.80
CA SER A 258 12.30 -32.88 -0.57
C SER A 258 12.34 -31.41 -0.92
N ASP A 259 12.54 -31.08 -2.21
CA ASP A 259 12.49 -29.71 -2.72
C ASP A 259 11.05 -29.16 -2.89
N GLU A 260 10.04 -29.96 -2.62
CA GLU A 260 8.65 -29.53 -2.55
C GLU A 260 8.27 -29.18 -1.12
N VAL A 261 8.27 -27.89 -0.76
CA VAL A 261 7.93 -27.37 0.58
C VAL A 261 6.50 -26.88 0.63
N ARG A 262 5.63 -27.59 1.37
CA ARG A 262 4.18 -27.37 1.37
C ARG A 262 3.63 -26.67 2.60
N ALA A 263 4.29 -26.81 3.75
CA ALA A 263 3.82 -26.27 5.01
C ALA A 263 4.99 -25.78 5.86
N ILE A 264 4.82 -24.65 6.49
CA ILE A 264 5.79 -24.06 7.41
C ILE A 264 5.02 -23.54 8.61
N TYR A 265 5.45 -23.95 9.82
CA TYR A 265 4.86 -23.43 11.05
C TYR A 265 5.89 -23.44 12.19
N GLU A 266 5.77 -22.47 13.09
CA GLU A 266 6.63 -22.37 14.27
C GLU A 266 6.07 -23.17 15.43
N ALA A 267 6.93 -23.93 16.09
CA ALA A 267 6.64 -24.58 17.37
C ALA A 267 7.85 -24.45 18.29
N GLN A 268 7.66 -23.84 19.44
CA GLN A 268 8.73 -23.51 20.40
C GLN A 268 9.88 -22.73 19.69
N ASN A 269 11.10 -23.26 19.74
CA ASN A 269 12.28 -22.62 19.16
C ASN A 269 12.62 -23.09 17.73
N ASN A 270 11.73 -23.88 17.12
CA ASN A 270 11.96 -24.49 15.81
C ASN A 270 10.93 -24.05 14.79
N LEU A 271 11.37 -23.88 13.56
CA LEU A 271 10.49 -23.81 12.40
C LEU A 271 10.32 -25.22 11.82
N TRP A 272 9.11 -25.73 11.85
CA TRP A 272 8.73 -27.02 11.29
C TRP A 272 8.40 -26.87 9.82
N ILE A 273 9.12 -27.58 8.98
CA ILE A 273 9.03 -27.47 7.52
C ILE A 273 8.57 -28.81 6.98
N GLY A 274 7.33 -28.84 6.50
CA GLY A 274 6.71 -30.01 5.90
C GLY A 274 6.95 -30.05 4.40
N THR A 275 7.43 -31.18 3.93
CA THR A 275 7.76 -31.42 2.53
C THR A 275 6.90 -32.54 1.93
N ASN A 276 7.09 -32.79 0.64
CA ASN A 276 6.47 -33.96 -0.02
C ASN A 276 7.07 -35.32 0.41
N ASN A 277 8.13 -35.31 1.26
CA ASN A 277 8.83 -36.50 1.74
C ASN A 277 9.27 -36.37 3.19
N GLY A 278 8.38 -35.95 4.09
CA GLY A 278 8.66 -35.84 5.51
C GLY A 278 8.83 -34.42 6.02
N ILE A 279 9.37 -34.31 7.23
CA ILE A 279 9.49 -33.07 8.00
C ILE A 279 10.93 -32.85 8.42
N VAL A 280 11.36 -31.57 8.35
CA VAL A 280 12.62 -31.11 8.95
C VAL A 280 12.33 -29.94 9.89
N LYS A 281 13.07 -29.85 10.99
CA LYS A 281 13.06 -28.72 11.93
C LYS A 281 14.27 -27.83 11.65
N LEU A 282 14.06 -26.55 11.49
CA LEU A 282 15.10 -25.53 11.50
C LEU A 282 15.15 -24.90 12.90
N ASN A 283 16.23 -25.10 13.62
CA ASN A 283 16.47 -24.46 14.91
C ASN A 283 16.82 -22.98 14.70
N LYS A 284 16.05 -22.08 15.30
CA LYS A 284 16.18 -20.64 15.11
C LYS A 284 17.38 -19.98 15.83
N ARG A 285 18.06 -20.73 16.73
CA ARG A 285 19.21 -20.20 17.49
C ARG A 285 20.53 -20.38 16.75
N ASP A 286 20.71 -21.53 16.13
CA ASP A 286 21.96 -21.97 15.53
C ASP A 286 21.87 -22.30 14.05
N ASP A 287 20.70 -22.10 13.45
CA ASP A 287 20.39 -22.35 12.04
C ASP A 287 20.61 -23.84 11.60
N THR A 288 20.54 -24.78 12.54
CA THR A 288 20.70 -26.21 12.23
C THR A 288 19.41 -26.84 11.75
N PHE A 289 19.51 -27.71 10.76
CA PHE A 289 18.41 -28.52 10.26
C PHE A 289 18.46 -29.92 10.84
N THR A 290 17.33 -30.43 11.36
CA THR A 290 17.20 -31.77 11.91
C THR A 290 15.95 -32.47 11.36
N THR A 291 16.11 -33.62 10.70
CA THR A 291 14.98 -34.42 10.20
C THR A 291 14.18 -35.00 11.38
N VAL A 292 12.87 -35.00 11.28
CA VAL A 292 11.97 -35.59 12.27
C VAL A 292 11.71 -37.05 11.87
N SER A 293 12.18 -37.97 12.69
CA SER A 293 12.02 -39.40 12.45
C SER A 293 10.55 -39.85 12.51
N GLY A 294 10.20 -40.89 11.74
CA GLY A 294 8.84 -41.42 11.67
C GLY A 294 7.91 -40.72 10.67
N PHE A 295 8.42 -39.72 9.95
CA PHE A 295 7.65 -39.01 8.91
C PHE A 295 8.21 -39.25 7.50
N GLU A 296 9.17 -40.12 7.34
CA GLU A 296 9.77 -40.48 6.04
C GLU A 296 8.68 -40.99 5.08
N ASN A 297 8.75 -40.55 3.83
CA ASN A 297 7.79 -40.88 2.78
C ASN A 297 6.35 -40.37 3.01
N MET A 298 6.14 -39.51 4.02
CA MET A 298 4.84 -38.88 4.24
C MET A 298 4.77 -37.53 3.50
N ARG A 299 3.69 -37.34 2.77
CA ARG A 299 3.39 -36.04 2.10
C ARG A 299 2.70 -35.13 3.08
N ILE A 300 3.39 -34.08 3.52
CA ILE A 300 2.86 -33.12 4.49
C ILE A 300 2.09 -32.03 3.75
N THR A 301 0.88 -31.72 4.19
CA THR A 301 0.02 -30.73 3.57
C THR A 301 -0.18 -29.48 4.42
N SER A 302 -0.16 -29.66 5.74
CA SER A 302 -0.38 -28.56 6.69
C SER A 302 0.28 -28.87 8.03
N ILE A 303 0.74 -27.84 8.72
CA ILE A 303 1.30 -27.93 10.07
C ILE A 303 0.67 -26.82 10.90
N TYR A 304 0.31 -27.13 12.13
CA TYR A 304 -0.14 -26.19 13.14
C TYR A 304 0.43 -26.59 14.51
N SER A 305 0.68 -25.66 15.42
CA SER A 305 1.12 -25.96 16.79
C SER A 305 0.38 -25.12 17.82
N ASP A 306 0.11 -25.74 18.98
CA ASP A 306 -0.32 -25.05 20.20
C ASP A 306 0.82 -24.89 21.22
N ASN A 307 2.08 -25.15 20.80
CA ASN A 307 3.32 -25.16 21.57
C ASN A 307 3.45 -26.31 22.60
N ILE A 308 2.48 -27.20 22.70
CA ILE A 308 2.54 -28.48 23.41
C ILE A 308 2.58 -29.61 22.38
N ASN A 309 1.75 -29.50 21.38
CA ASN A 309 1.66 -30.47 20.29
C ASN A 309 1.85 -29.75 18.94
N VAL A 310 2.35 -30.55 17.98
CA VAL A 310 2.33 -30.18 16.56
C VAL A 310 1.31 -31.07 15.87
N TYR A 311 0.34 -30.43 15.22
CA TYR A 311 -0.69 -31.11 14.42
C TYR A 311 -0.22 -31.11 12.97
N ILE A 312 -0.11 -32.28 12.37
CA ILE A 312 0.50 -32.52 11.07
C ILE A 312 -0.54 -33.17 10.15
N GLY A 313 -1.00 -32.40 9.17
CA GLY A 313 -1.88 -32.91 8.12
C GLY A 313 -1.08 -33.58 7.01
N THR A 314 -1.56 -34.74 6.54
CA THR A 314 -0.87 -35.53 5.52
C THR A 314 -1.80 -35.89 4.36
N LEU A 315 -1.21 -36.33 3.25
CA LEU A 315 -1.93 -37.07 2.20
C LEU A 315 -1.77 -38.59 2.47
N GLY A 316 -2.89 -39.21 2.83
CA GLY A 316 -2.98 -40.65 3.02
C GLY A 316 -2.87 -41.13 4.47
N ASN A 317 -2.20 -40.40 5.36
CA ASN A 317 -1.97 -40.81 6.74
C ASN A 317 -2.82 -40.02 7.77
N GLY A 318 -3.83 -39.29 7.33
CA GLY A 318 -4.70 -38.51 8.21
C GLY A 318 -4.00 -37.31 8.87
N CYS A 319 -4.38 -37.02 10.11
CA CYS A 319 -3.79 -36.01 10.95
C CYS A 319 -3.00 -36.64 12.09
N ILE A 320 -1.71 -36.31 12.20
CA ILE A 320 -0.81 -36.80 13.24
C ILE A 320 -0.65 -35.70 14.30
N ILE A 321 -0.76 -36.07 15.56
CA ILE A 321 -0.54 -35.20 16.71
C ILE A 321 0.78 -35.61 17.34
N TYR A 322 1.81 -34.80 17.22
CA TYR A 322 3.14 -35.01 17.77
C TYR A 322 3.30 -34.17 19.05
N ASN A 323 3.60 -34.82 20.16
CA ASN A 323 3.86 -34.13 21.43
C ASN A 323 5.32 -33.66 21.49
N LEU A 324 5.52 -32.37 21.79
CA LEU A 324 6.84 -31.74 21.76
C LEU A 324 7.75 -32.15 22.92
N ASP A 325 7.19 -32.60 24.07
CA ASP A 325 7.94 -32.92 25.26
C ASP A 325 8.31 -34.45 25.29
N SER A 326 7.35 -35.30 24.95
CA SER A 326 7.57 -36.77 24.95
C SER A 326 8.13 -37.31 23.64
N GLU A 327 8.08 -36.50 22.57
CA GLU A 327 8.41 -36.89 21.20
C GLU A 327 7.56 -38.06 20.64
N GLU A 328 6.47 -38.39 21.32
CA GLU A 328 5.52 -39.41 20.87
C GLU A 328 4.46 -38.81 19.96
N TYR A 329 3.89 -39.61 19.09
CA TYR A 329 2.79 -39.16 18.23
C TYR A 329 1.60 -40.14 18.27
N SER A 330 0.43 -39.56 18.05
CA SER A 330 -0.83 -40.28 17.85
C SER A 330 -1.46 -39.85 16.54
N GLN A 331 -2.37 -40.66 16.02
CA GLN A 331 -3.00 -40.41 14.72
C GLN A 331 -4.52 -40.34 14.87
N ILE A 332 -5.11 -39.39 14.18
CA ILE A 332 -6.56 -39.22 14.05
C ILE A 332 -6.92 -39.10 12.58
N LEU A 333 -8.16 -39.44 12.20
CA LEU A 333 -8.62 -39.40 10.81
C LEU A 333 -7.75 -40.24 9.86
N ASP A 334 -7.40 -41.48 10.29
CA ASP A 334 -6.61 -42.41 9.50
C ASP A 334 -7.16 -42.53 8.06
N ASN A 335 -6.25 -42.73 7.10
CA ASN A 335 -6.57 -42.87 5.68
C ASN A 335 -7.31 -41.69 5.06
N ASN A 336 -7.33 -40.53 5.72
CA ASN A 336 -7.85 -39.29 5.15
C ASN A 336 -6.73 -38.42 4.56
N ASN A 337 -7.08 -37.68 3.53
CA ASN A 337 -6.22 -36.63 2.94
C ASN A 337 -6.59 -35.29 3.57
N ILE A 338 -5.72 -34.75 4.40
CA ILE A 338 -5.92 -33.47 5.06
C ILE A 338 -5.56 -32.36 4.09
N SER A 339 -6.44 -31.38 3.93
CA SER A 339 -6.20 -30.24 3.05
C SER A 339 -5.65 -29.03 3.80
N THR A 340 -6.21 -28.72 4.97
CA THR A 340 -5.78 -27.59 5.80
C THR A 340 -6.24 -27.76 7.24
N MET A 341 -5.58 -27.06 8.15
CA MET A 341 -5.94 -26.99 9.57
C MET A 341 -5.82 -25.59 10.11
N LYS A 342 -6.68 -25.25 11.09
CA LYS A 342 -6.64 -23.96 11.78
C LYS A 342 -7.20 -24.11 13.20
N ARG A 343 -6.54 -23.46 14.16
CA ARG A 343 -7.12 -23.32 15.49
C ARG A 343 -8.30 -22.34 15.47
N PHE A 344 -9.32 -22.70 16.20
CA PHE A 344 -10.44 -21.84 16.55
C PHE A 344 -10.81 -22.09 18.01
N GLN A 345 -10.55 -21.11 18.87
CA GLN A 345 -10.71 -21.22 20.32
C GLN A 345 -9.91 -22.43 20.88
N ASN A 346 -10.57 -23.38 21.53
CA ASN A 346 -9.96 -24.60 22.12
C ASN A 346 -10.00 -25.80 21.17
N LYS A 347 -10.28 -25.61 19.87
CA LYS A 347 -10.39 -26.67 18.87
C LYS A 347 -9.43 -26.46 17.71
N ILE A 348 -9.00 -27.56 17.11
CA ILE A 348 -8.38 -27.56 15.80
C ILE A 348 -9.44 -27.94 14.77
N LEU A 349 -9.73 -27.04 13.85
CA LEU A 349 -10.53 -27.34 12.66
C LEU A 349 -9.65 -28.05 11.65
N ILE A 350 -10.11 -29.19 11.15
CA ILE A 350 -9.39 -30.08 10.25
C ILE A 350 -10.25 -30.29 9.01
N ALA A 351 -9.81 -29.80 7.87
CA ALA A 351 -10.49 -30.00 6.60
C ALA A 351 -9.81 -31.10 5.77
N THR A 352 -10.61 -31.81 4.98
CA THR A 352 -10.14 -32.93 4.17
C THR A 352 -10.42 -32.73 2.68
N TYR A 353 -9.68 -33.40 1.82
CA TYR A 353 -9.86 -33.34 0.36
C TYR A 353 -11.19 -33.94 -0.12
N ASN A 354 -11.90 -34.71 0.72
CA ASN A 354 -13.26 -35.18 0.42
C ASN A 354 -14.36 -34.20 0.89
N ALA A 355 -14.00 -32.94 1.10
CA ALA A 355 -14.87 -31.82 1.45
C ALA A 355 -15.53 -31.93 2.84
N LYS A 356 -14.97 -32.71 3.75
CA LYS A 356 -15.42 -32.79 5.15
C LYS A 356 -14.64 -31.83 6.03
N LEU A 357 -15.30 -31.36 7.08
CA LEU A 357 -14.71 -30.54 8.14
C LEU A 357 -14.89 -31.25 9.49
N TYR A 358 -13.84 -31.35 10.24
CA TYR A 358 -13.82 -31.90 11.59
C TYR A 358 -13.32 -30.85 12.58
N SER A 359 -13.73 -30.96 13.83
CA SER A 359 -13.13 -30.28 14.97
C SER A 359 -12.55 -31.27 15.95
N PHE A 360 -11.31 -31.05 16.35
CA PHE A 360 -10.66 -31.76 17.40
C PHE A 360 -10.56 -30.88 18.64
N ASP A 361 -11.22 -31.29 19.75
CA ASP A 361 -11.16 -30.57 21.02
C ASP A 361 -9.82 -30.90 21.72
N ILE A 362 -9.00 -29.87 21.95
CA ILE A 362 -7.65 -30.01 22.49
C ILE A 362 -7.66 -30.54 23.91
N ASN A 363 -8.63 -30.13 24.73
CA ASN A 363 -8.71 -30.48 26.13
C ASN A 363 -9.28 -31.90 26.33
N ASN A 364 -10.39 -32.19 25.67
CA ASN A 364 -11.11 -33.45 25.80
C ASN A 364 -10.61 -34.55 24.87
N LYS A 365 -9.69 -34.21 23.94
CA LYS A 365 -9.16 -35.09 22.89
C LYS A 365 -10.25 -35.82 22.08
N THR A 366 -11.35 -35.12 21.83
CA THR A 366 -12.52 -35.64 21.09
C THR A 366 -12.58 -35.07 19.69
N LEU A 367 -12.85 -35.93 18.72
CA LEU A 367 -13.01 -35.59 17.31
C LEU A 367 -14.50 -35.61 16.94
N LYS A 368 -14.94 -34.58 16.23
CA LYS A 368 -16.32 -34.44 15.78
C LYS A 368 -16.37 -33.92 14.33
N GLU A 369 -17.25 -34.53 13.50
CA GLU A 369 -17.56 -33.95 12.18
C GLU A 369 -18.44 -32.71 12.33
N GLU A 370 -18.07 -31.61 11.72
CA GLU A 370 -18.76 -30.33 11.80
C GLU A 370 -19.55 -30.06 10.52
N ASN A 371 -20.76 -29.48 10.68
CA ASN A 371 -21.61 -29.10 9.55
C ASN A 371 -21.83 -27.59 9.50
N ILE A 372 -20.75 -26.84 9.70
CA ILE A 372 -20.73 -25.36 9.68
C ILE A 372 -21.03 -24.86 8.27
N ILE A 373 -20.43 -25.49 7.27
CA ILE A 373 -20.62 -25.17 5.86
C ILE A 373 -21.64 -26.13 5.27
N LYS A 374 -22.91 -25.83 5.47
CA LYS A 374 -24.01 -26.67 5.00
C LYS A 374 -23.95 -26.85 3.47
N LYS A 375 -24.10 -28.12 2.99
CA LYS A 375 -24.11 -28.48 1.56
C LYS A 375 -22.81 -28.19 0.80
N ASN A 376 -21.69 -27.91 1.50
CA ASN A 376 -20.40 -27.81 0.81
C ASN A 376 -20.03 -29.21 0.24
N ARG A 377 -19.60 -29.22 -1.03
CA ARG A 377 -19.09 -30.40 -1.73
C ARG A 377 -17.69 -30.15 -2.31
N HIS A 378 -17.07 -29.04 -1.91
CA HIS A 378 -15.81 -28.56 -2.46
C HIS A 378 -14.70 -28.61 -1.41
N VAL A 379 -13.48 -28.88 -1.84
CA VAL A 379 -12.31 -28.93 -0.98
C VAL A 379 -12.10 -27.58 -0.31
N ILE A 380 -11.99 -27.58 1.00
CA ILE A 380 -11.58 -26.39 1.76
C ILE A 380 -10.06 -26.27 1.62
N LYS A 381 -9.59 -25.20 1.02
CA LYS A 381 -8.17 -24.94 0.76
C LYS A 381 -7.49 -24.20 1.90
N GLU A 382 -8.22 -23.30 2.54
CA GLU A 382 -7.72 -22.56 3.69
C GLU A 382 -8.85 -22.19 4.65
N ILE A 383 -8.52 -22.15 5.94
CA ILE A 383 -9.40 -21.70 7.03
C ILE A 383 -8.68 -20.56 7.74
N GLN A 384 -9.35 -19.45 7.95
CA GLN A 384 -8.82 -18.32 8.72
C GLN A 384 -9.87 -17.79 9.69
N THR A 385 -9.42 -17.37 10.87
CA THR A 385 -10.25 -16.72 11.88
C THR A 385 -9.93 -15.23 11.92
N ASN A 386 -10.89 -14.41 12.28
CA ASN A 386 -10.60 -13.01 12.58
C ASN A 386 -9.95 -12.86 13.97
N THR A 387 -9.41 -11.67 14.24
CA THR A 387 -8.72 -11.33 15.49
C THR A 387 -9.59 -11.57 16.72
N ASP A 388 -10.91 -11.31 16.65
CA ASP A 388 -11.85 -11.48 17.76
C ASP A 388 -12.33 -12.93 17.94
N GLU A 389 -11.88 -13.85 17.11
CA GLU A 389 -12.27 -15.28 17.10
C GLU A 389 -13.79 -15.52 17.09
N ASN A 390 -14.55 -14.62 16.49
CA ASN A 390 -16.00 -14.78 16.33
C ASN A 390 -16.43 -15.06 14.89
N MET A 391 -15.52 -14.92 13.92
CA MET A 391 -15.74 -15.20 12.50
C MET A 391 -14.75 -16.24 11.99
N ILE A 392 -15.23 -17.15 11.15
CA ILE A 392 -14.37 -18.12 10.44
C ILE A 392 -14.63 -17.98 8.94
N CYS A 393 -13.57 -17.72 8.20
CA CYS A 393 -13.59 -17.63 6.75
C CYS A 393 -12.97 -18.88 6.12
N PHE A 394 -13.64 -19.47 5.13
CA PHE A 394 -13.23 -20.67 4.42
C PHE A 394 -13.05 -20.38 2.94
N ALA A 395 -11.88 -20.59 2.40
CA ALA A 395 -11.62 -20.60 0.97
C ALA A 395 -11.86 -22.01 0.41
N THR A 396 -12.65 -22.13 -0.64
CA THR A 396 -12.95 -23.44 -1.24
C THR A 396 -12.61 -23.51 -2.72
N TYR A 397 -12.21 -24.69 -3.18
CA TYR A 397 -11.90 -24.95 -4.57
C TYR A 397 -13.17 -25.31 -5.34
N GLY A 398 -13.89 -24.28 -5.82
CA GLY A 398 -15.09 -24.42 -6.63
C GLY A 398 -16.40 -24.13 -5.90
N GLY A 399 -16.39 -23.72 -4.63
CA GLY A 399 -17.59 -23.34 -3.85
C GLY A 399 -17.61 -21.88 -3.44
N GLY A 400 -16.59 -21.10 -3.77
CA GLY A 400 -16.45 -19.70 -3.36
C GLY A 400 -15.87 -19.57 -1.94
N ILE A 401 -16.24 -18.47 -1.27
CA ILE A 401 -15.85 -18.16 0.10
C ILE A 401 -17.04 -18.38 1.01
N PHE A 402 -16.85 -19.05 2.15
CA PHE A 402 -17.86 -19.16 3.19
C PHE A 402 -17.40 -18.38 4.42
N LEU A 403 -18.26 -17.52 4.93
CA LEU A 403 -18.03 -16.77 6.16
C LEU A 403 -19.02 -17.24 7.22
N TYR A 404 -18.50 -17.83 8.27
CA TYR A 404 -19.32 -18.31 9.41
C TYR A 404 -19.16 -17.35 10.58
N ASN A 405 -20.29 -16.89 11.08
CA ASN A 405 -20.36 -16.08 12.30
C ASN A 405 -20.70 -17.00 13.48
N ASN A 406 -19.76 -17.11 14.44
CA ASN A 406 -19.89 -18.03 15.57
C ASN A 406 -20.93 -17.56 16.59
N ASP A 407 -21.21 -16.25 16.69
CA ASP A 407 -22.22 -15.72 17.64
C ASP A 407 -23.63 -16.00 17.13
N THR A 408 -23.88 -15.73 15.86
CA THR A 408 -25.21 -15.94 15.24
C THR A 408 -25.44 -17.36 14.70
N LYS A 409 -24.36 -18.18 14.62
CA LYS A 409 -24.35 -19.52 14.02
C LYS A 409 -24.81 -19.55 12.54
N LYS A 410 -24.65 -18.42 11.84
CA LYS A 410 -25.00 -18.28 10.43
C LYS A 410 -23.77 -18.37 9.52
N THR A 411 -23.98 -18.96 8.36
CA THR A 411 -22.98 -19.01 7.29
C THR A 411 -23.47 -18.25 6.07
N LYS A 412 -22.66 -17.35 5.54
CA LYS A 412 -22.89 -16.62 4.29
C LYS A 412 -21.92 -17.16 3.23
N ASN A 413 -22.41 -17.33 2.00
CA ASN A 413 -21.61 -17.84 0.89
C ASN A 413 -21.45 -16.76 -0.18
N TYR A 414 -20.21 -16.44 -0.52
CA TYR A 414 -19.79 -15.52 -1.58
C TYR A 414 -19.27 -16.35 -2.74
N ASN A 415 -20.05 -16.46 -3.80
CA ASN A 415 -19.74 -17.21 -5.00
C ASN A 415 -20.33 -16.50 -6.24
N GLN A 416 -19.95 -16.94 -7.43
CA GLN A 416 -20.38 -16.35 -8.69
C GLN A 416 -21.90 -16.25 -8.82
N LYS A 417 -22.65 -17.20 -8.26
CA LYS A 417 -24.12 -17.19 -8.32
C LYS A 417 -24.73 -16.06 -7.49
N ASN A 418 -24.16 -15.76 -6.33
CA ASN A 418 -24.69 -14.78 -5.39
C ASN A 418 -24.05 -13.39 -5.57
N TYR A 419 -22.84 -13.34 -6.13
CA TYR A 419 -22.02 -12.15 -6.32
C TYR A 419 -21.42 -12.20 -7.74
N PRO A 420 -22.09 -11.61 -8.76
CA PRO A 420 -21.69 -11.68 -10.17
C PRO A 420 -20.32 -11.09 -10.49
N GLU A 421 -19.78 -10.25 -9.61
CA GLU A 421 -18.40 -9.73 -9.69
C GLU A 421 -17.34 -10.80 -9.47
N ILE A 422 -17.68 -11.93 -8.84
CA ILE A 422 -16.85 -13.12 -8.74
C ILE A 422 -16.94 -13.88 -10.07
N GLN A 423 -15.84 -13.96 -10.82
CA GLN A 423 -15.84 -14.60 -12.14
C GLN A 423 -15.71 -16.12 -12.08
N ASN A 424 -15.16 -16.67 -10.98
CA ASN A 424 -15.13 -18.11 -10.69
C ASN A 424 -15.08 -18.36 -9.17
N ASP A 425 -15.33 -19.60 -8.77
CA ASP A 425 -15.47 -19.99 -7.35
C ASP A 425 -14.22 -20.69 -6.78
N TYR A 426 -13.03 -20.56 -7.44
CA TYR A 426 -11.79 -21.23 -7.04
C TYR A 426 -10.95 -20.34 -6.12
N PHE A 427 -11.20 -20.40 -4.81
CA PHE A 427 -10.42 -19.67 -3.82
C PHE A 427 -9.40 -20.58 -3.14
N MET A 428 -8.17 -20.10 -3.05
CA MET A 428 -7.01 -20.89 -2.60
C MET A 428 -6.53 -20.51 -1.21
N THR A 429 -6.67 -19.25 -0.82
CA THR A 429 -5.98 -18.71 0.35
C THR A 429 -6.74 -17.57 0.99
N ILE A 430 -6.49 -17.36 2.29
CA ILE A 430 -7.05 -16.26 3.07
C ILE A 430 -5.97 -15.72 4.00
N ALA A 431 -5.79 -14.41 4.03
CA ALA A 431 -5.11 -13.70 5.11
C ALA A 431 -6.09 -12.82 5.87
N GLU A 432 -5.77 -12.50 7.11
CA GLU A 432 -6.61 -11.62 7.94
C GLU A 432 -5.77 -10.47 8.49
N ASN A 433 -6.35 -9.28 8.55
CA ASN A 433 -5.82 -8.12 9.23
C ASN A 433 -6.95 -7.24 9.74
N LYS A 434 -6.99 -6.97 11.04
CA LYS A 434 -7.99 -6.09 11.70
C LYS A 434 -9.44 -6.43 11.33
N ASN A 435 -9.79 -7.71 11.40
CA ASN A 435 -11.09 -8.27 11.03
C ASN A 435 -11.46 -8.21 9.54
N ILE A 436 -10.53 -7.81 8.66
CA ILE A 436 -10.69 -7.85 7.21
C ILE A 436 -10.04 -9.13 6.69
N PHE A 437 -10.78 -9.94 5.93
CA PHE A 437 -10.24 -11.11 5.25
C PHE A 437 -9.87 -10.78 3.81
N TYR A 438 -8.65 -11.11 3.41
CA TYR A 438 -8.14 -11.03 2.04
C TYR A 438 -8.14 -12.41 1.42
N CYS A 439 -9.01 -12.64 0.45
CA CYS A 439 -9.25 -13.95 -0.15
C CYS A 439 -8.65 -13.99 -1.56
N GLY A 440 -7.67 -14.86 -1.79
CA GLY A 440 -7.01 -15.05 -3.08
C GLY A 440 -7.63 -16.17 -3.89
N SER A 441 -7.81 -15.96 -5.18
CA SER A 441 -8.43 -16.90 -6.11
C SER A 441 -7.50 -17.28 -7.27
N LEU A 442 -7.83 -18.36 -7.97
CA LEU A 442 -7.27 -18.67 -9.27
C LEU A 442 -8.10 -17.97 -10.35
N GLY A 443 -7.45 -17.11 -11.15
CA GLY A 443 -8.03 -16.42 -12.27
C GLY A 443 -8.78 -15.12 -11.98
N ASN A 444 -9.04 -14.77 -10.69
CA ASN A 444 -9.80 -13.56 -10.34
C ASN A 444 -9.05 -12.56 -9.45
N GLY A 445 -7.79 -12.86 -9.06
CA GLY A 445 -7.02 -12.03 -8.14
C GLY A 445 -7.54 -12.13 -6.70
N ILE A 446 -7.67 -10.99 -6.01
CA ILE A 446 -7.96 -10.93 -4.58
C ILE A 446 -9.27 -10.19 -4.33
N TYR A 447 -10.01 -10.67 -3.35
CA TYR A 447 -11.18 -9.99 -2.78
C TYR A 447 -10.95 -9.74 -1.29
N SER A 448 -11.44 -8.61 -0.78
CA SER A 448 -11.50 -8.33 0.65
C SER A 448 -12.93 -8.47 1.15
N LEU A 449 -13.08 -9.06 2.34
CA LEU A 449 -14.32 -9.11 3.09
C LEU A 449 -14.16 -8.22 4.32
N ASP A 450 -14.87 -7.12 4.34
CA ASP A 450 -14.93 -6.17 5.45
C ASP A 450 -16.39 -6.04 5.92
N ASN A 451 -16.65 -6.27 7.21
CA ASN A 451 -18.02 -6.23 7.78
C ASN A 451 -19.06 -7.02 6.95
N GLU A 452 -18.70 -8.19 6.46
CA GLU A 452 -19.50 -9.05 5.56
C GLU A 452 -19.77 -8.45 4.17
N GLU A 453 -19.16 -7.34 3.79
CA GLU A 453 -19.20 -6.76 2.45
C GLU A 453 -18.00 -7.23 1.63
N LEU A 454 -18.28 -7.66 0.40
CA LEU A 454 -17.25 -8.13 -0.53
C LEU A 454 -16.82 -7.00 -1.43
N HIS A 455 -15.51 -6.77 -1.51
CA HIS A 455 -14.91 -5.80 -2.41
C HIS A 455 -13.79 -6.45 -3.22
N LYS A 456 -13.66 -6.08 -4.49
CA LYS A 456 -12.48 -6.50 -5.27
C LYS A 456 -11.27 -5.71 -4.79
N PHE A 457 -10.25 -6.43 -4.33
CA PHE A 457 -9.00 -5.81 -3.89
C PHE A 457 -8.12 -5.55 -5.12
N GLN A 458 -7.83 -4.28 -5.37
CA GLN A 458 -7.06 -3.90 -6.54
C GLN A 458 -5.59 -4.26 -6.35
N VAL A 459 -5.10 -5.21 -7.12
CA VAL A 459 -3.68 -5.53 -7.25
C VAL A 459 -3.06 -4.53 -8.23
N SER A 460 -1.77 -4.22 -8.04
CA SER A 460 -1.08 -3.22 -8.87
C SER A 460 -1.11 -3.56 -10.37
N ASP A 461 -1.05 -2.53 -11.22
CA ASP A 461 -0.98 -2.69 -12.68
C ASP A 461 0.29 -3.43 -13.18
N PHE A 462 1.26 -3.68 -12.27
CA PHE A 462 2.47 -4.47 -12.56
C PHE A 462 2.22 -5.98 -12.60
N TYR A 463 1.08 -6.43 -12.06
CA TYR A 463 0.72 -7.84 -12.01
C TYR A 463 -0.40 -8.12 -13.00
N ILE A 464 -0.07 -8.87 -14.06
CA ILE A 464 -1.00 -9.25 -15.14
C ILE A 464 -1.73 -10.56 -14.80
N GLY A 465 -1.15 -11.41 -13.92
CA GLY A 465 -1.74 -12.69 -13.52
C GLY A 465 -2.78 -12.53 -12.41
N ASN A 466 -3.82 -13.36 -12.45
CA ASN A 466 -4.89 -13.38 -11.45
C ASN A 466 -4.86 -14.65 -10.57
N ASP A 467 -3.78 -15.44 -10.67
CA ASP A 467 -3.65 -16.71 -9.97
C ASP A 467 -2.90 -16.55 -8.66
N ILE A 468 -3.65 -16.48 -7.56
CA ILE A 468 -3.11 -16.29 -6.21
C ILE A 468 -3.05 -17.62 -5.51
N GLN A 469 -1.84 -18.05 -5.10
CA GLN A 469 -1.58 -19.32 -4.43
C GLN A 469 -1.62 -19.19 -2.90
N LYS A 470 -1.02 -18.14 -2.35
CA LYS A 470 -0.98 -17.89 -0.91
C LYS A 470 -0.98 -16.39 -0.63
N ILE A 471 -1.68 -15.98 0.42
CA ILE A 471 -1.62 -14.64 0.98
C ILE A 471 -1.19 -14.75 2.43
N LEU A 472 -0.31 -13.85 2.87
CA LEU A 472 0.13 -13.73 4.24
C LEU A 472 0.16 -12.25 4.64
N TYR A 473 -0.46 -11.90 5.76
CA TYR A 473 -0.28 -10.60 6.38
C TYR A 473 0.72 -10.68 7.52
N HIS A 474 1.72 -9.79 7.51
CA HIS A 474 2.74 -9.71 8.56
C HIS A 474 3.33 -8.30 8.67
N CYS A 475 3.41 -7.76 9.90
CA CYS A 475 4.07 -6.49 10.23
C CYS A 475 3.73 -5.31 9.30
N GLY A 476 2.46 -5.16 8.91
CA GLY A 476 2.02 -4.08 8.03
C GLY A 476 2.21 -4.34 6.54
N TYR A 477 2.62 -5.55 6.16
CA TYR A 477 2.77 -5.97 4.77
C TYR A 477 1.83 -7.12 4.42
N LEU A 478 1.28 -7.08 3.23
CA LEU A 478 0.55 -8.18 2.61
C LEU A 478 1.47 -8.83 1.58
N PHE A 479 1.89 -10.07 1.83
CA PHE A 479 2.68 -10.89 0.92
C PHE A 479 1.75 -11.78 0.13
N ILE A 480 1.84 -11.73 -1.19
CA ILE A 480 0.93 -12.38 -2.12
C ILE A 480 1.74 -13.27 -3.06
N ALA A 481 1.73 -14.55 -2.80
CA ALA A 481 2.34 -15.56 -3.66
C ALA A 481 1.47 -15.80 -4.88
N THR A 482 2.06 -15.74 -6.05
CA THR A 482 1.40 -15.87 -7.34
C THR A 482 1.86 -17.12 -8.06
N LEU A 483 1.09 -17.57 -9.05
CA LEU A 483 1.51 -18.63 -9.95
C LEU A 483 2.39 -18.04 -11.05
N GLY A 484 3.69 -18.28 -10.99
CA GLY A 484 4.65 -17.90 -12.03
C GLY A 484 5.28 -16.51 -11.93
N GLU A 485 4.80 -15.63 -11.00
CA GLU A 485 5.25 -14.24 -10.92
C GLU A 485 6.03 -13.90 -9.61
N GLY A 486 6.30 -14.91 -8.76
CA GLY A 486 6.95 -14.69 -7.47
C GLY A 486 6.01 -14.17 -6.38
N VAL A 487 6.54 -13.38 -5.43
CA VAL A 487 5.77 -12.80 -4.34
C VAL A 487 5.61 -11.29 -4.53
N LEU A 488 4.37 -10.84 -4.70
CA LEU A 488 4.04 -9.43 -4.61
C LEU A 488 3.96 -9.02 -3.14
N VAL A 489 4.50 -7.87 -2.82
CA VAL A 489 4.50 -7.31 -1.46
C VAL A 489 3.80 -5.97 -1.48
N LYS A 490 2.74 -5.83 -0.69
CA LYS A 490 2.04 -4.56 -0.50
C LYS A 490 2.24 -4.04 0.91
N LYS A 491 2.80 -2.84 1.03
CA LYS A 491 2.77 -2.12 2.31
C LYS A 491 1.36 -1.60 2.56
N MET A 492 0.74 -2.08 3.64
CA MET A 492 -0.59 -1.65 4.04
C MET A 492 -0.47 -0.31 4.79
N THR A 493 -1.18 0.70 4.32
CA THR A 493 -1.26 1.99 5.04
C THR A 493 -2.10 1.80 6.29
N ASN A 494 -1.60 2.28 7.42
CA ASN A 494 -2.43 2.39 8.63
C ASN A 494 -3.51 3.46 8.37
N ASN A 495 -4.72 3.03 8.02
CA ASN A 495 -5.89 3.90 8.05
C ASN A 495 -6.35 4.11 9.49
#